data_3ca97f2d2a45ca126cea34bbbf370965
#
_entry.id   3ca97f2d2a45ca126cea34bbbf370965
#
_cell.length_a   1.000
_cell.length_b   1.000
_cell.length_c   1.000
_cell.angle_alpha   90.00
_cell.angle_beta   90.00
_cell.angle_gamma   90.00
#
_symmetry.space_group_name_H-M   'P 1'
#
loop_
_entity.id
_entity.type
_entity.pdbx_description
1 polymer ?
#
loop_
_entity_poly.entity_id
_entity_poly.type
_entity_poly.pdbx_seq_one_letter_code
_entity_poly.pdbx_strand_id
1 'polypeptide(L)'
;MSGYIRNAGNPAGIVLAILLLGLALLAAGCARWADNDDTAIPASEESEAGSGEESGEEVYTLDTKVMDVINDPVFGDYGRLIFPADRTISQDLTLEDVGDILVWYNNVNPDRTVEIANYLRDQAASGQQIFYDIYTEEEKAEDPDKEDTGLFFFRGDPGAKTAIINAGGGFMYVAAMHDSFPHALELSKRGYNAFALIYRPGAQTACEDLARAIAFIQENADELQVDPTDYSLWGGSAGARMAAWLGSYGTSAFGEARYPAPAAVIMQYTGLSEVTGSEPPTYACVGTSDGIASWRSMEDYISRIQDNGTDAEIQVFDGLRHGFGLGEGTVAEGWIDEAVSFWERNM
;
A
#
# COMPACT_ATOMS: atom_id res chain seq x y z
N MET A 1 38.44 -28.71 23.61
CA MET A 1 37.88 -27.35 23.50
C MET A 1 37.68 -27.08 22.03
N SER A 2 36.50 -27.34 21.52
CA SER A 2 36.13 -27.15 20.12
C SER A 2 35.07 -26.03 20.08
N GLY A 3 35.46 -24.87 19.51
CA GLY A 3 34.59 -23.73 19.39
C GLY A 3 33.64 -23.90 18.20
N TYR A 4 32.37 -23.92 18.47
CA TYR A 4 31.31 -23.79 17.44
C TYR A 4 31.24 -22.34 17.00
N ILE A 5 31.67 -22.06 15.76
CA ILE A 5 31.41 -20.80 15.08
C ILE A 5 29.99 -20.96 14.52
N ARG A 6 29.03 -20.22 15.06
CA ARG A 6 27.72 -20.02 14.44
C ARG A 6 27.92 -19.14 13.18
N ASN A 7 27.72 -19.73 12.02
CA ASN A 7 27.59 -18.98 10.78
C ASN A 7 26.34 -18.11 10.91
N ALA A 8 26.52 -16.80 10.99
CA ALA A 8 25.47 -15.85 10.69
C ALA A 8 25.12 -16.02 9.22
N GLY A 9 23.86 -16.38 8.91
CA GLY A 9 23.40 -16.57 7.55
C GLY A 9 23.66 -15.31 6.73
N ASN A 10 24.21 -15.49 5.57
CA ASN A 10 24.54 -14.41 4.63
C ASN A 10 23.23 -13.77 4.16
N PRO A 11 22.99 -12.45 4.37
CA PRO A 11 21.76 -11.78 3.96
C PRO A 11 21.47 -11.93 2.44
N ALA A 12 22.50 -12.07 1.61
CA ALA A 12 22.37 -12.35 0.18
C ALA A 12 21.64 -13.69 -0.12
N GLY A 13 21.68 -14.66 0.80
CA GLY A 13 20.99 -15.94 0.62
C GLY A 13 19.48 -15.84 0.89
N ILE A 14 19.08 -15.00 1.84
CA ILE A 14 17.67 -14.75 2.17
C ILE A 14 16.98 -14.03 1.01
N VAL A 15 17.65 -13.04 0.43
CA VAL A 15 17.17 -12.26 -0.71
C VAL A 15 16.96 -13.12 -1.95
N LEU A 16 17.86 -14.07 -2.22
CA LEU A 16 17.72 -14.97 -3.38
C LEU A 16 16.51 -15.90 -3.24
N ALA A 17 16.18 -16.34 -2.03
CA ALA A 17 14.98 -17.14 -1.77
C ALA A 17 13.69 -16.33 -2.00
N ILE A 18 13.69 -15.05 -1.60
CA ILE A 18 12.59 -14.11 -1.80
C ILE A 18 12.33 -13.89 -3.31
N LEU A 19 13.39 -13.70 -4.11
CA LEU A 19 13.29 -13.49 -5.57
C LEU A 19 12.74 -14.73 -6.30
N LEU A 20 13.12 -15.93 -5.89
CA LEU A 20 12.68 -17.17 -6.56
C LEU A 20 11.19 -17.47 -6.31
N LEU A 21 10.65 -17.14 -5.14
CA LEU A 21 9.22 -17.29 -4.85
C LEU A 21 8.36 -16.24 -5.58
N GLY A 22 8.86 -15.05 -5.80
CA GLY A 22 8.17 -14.00 -6.56
C GLY A 22 7.92 -14.38 -8.02
N LEU A 23 8.88 -15.02 -8.67
CA LEU A 23 8.78 -15.44 -10.08
C LEU A 23 7.84 -16.64 -10.30
N ALA A 24 7.71 -17.54 -9.35
CA ALA A 24 6.90 -18.75 -9.52
C ALA A 24 5.38 -18.49 -9.60
N LEU A 25 4.92 -17.35 -9.09
CA LEU A 25 3.50 -16.96 -9.09
C LEU A 25 3.06 -16.20 -10.37
N LEU A 26 4.00 -15.67 -11.15
CA LEU A 26 3.70 -14.93 -12.39
C LEU A 26 3.34 -15.85 -13.58
N ALA A 27 3.63 -17.15 -13.52
CA ALA A 27 3.42 -18.08 -14.63
C ALA A 27 2.03 -18.73 -14.67
N ALA A 28 1.20 -18.59 -13.64
CA ALA A 28 -0.08 -19.29 -13.53
C ALA A 28 -1.33 -18.46 -13.90
N GLY A 29 -1.19 -17.20 -14.28
CA GLY A 29 -2.30 -16.24 -14.39
C GLY A 29 -2.84 -15.95 -15.80
N CYS A 30 -2.47 -16.67 -16.85
CA CYS A 30 -3.00 -16.47 -18.19
C CYS A 30 -4.01 -17.56 -18.59
N ALA A 31 -5.19 -17.56 -18.02
CA ALA A 31 -6.35 -18.26 -18.59
C ALA A 31 -7.51 -17.27 -18.74
N ARG A 32 -7.90 -17.09 -19.99
CA ARG A 32 -9.04 -16.30 -20.45
C ARG A 32 -10.36 -16.77 -19.83
N TRP A 33 -11.15 -15.87 -19.32
CA TRP A 33 -12.60 -16.04 -19.19
C TRP A 33 -13.28 -14.77 -19.70
N ALA A 34 -14.05 -14.92 -20.77
CA ALA A 34 -15.16 -14.06 -21.14
C ALA A 34 -16.42 -14.82 -20.71
N ASP A 35 -17.35 -14.15 -20.06
CA ASP A 35 -18.77 -14.15 -20.43
C ASP A 35 -19.63 -13.38 -19.41
N ASN A 36 -20.59 -12.70 -20.03
CA ASN A 36 -21.67 -11.86 -19.54
C ASN A 36 -22.58 -12.54 -18.51
N ASP A 37 -23.18 -11.75 -17.62
CA ASP A 37 -24.66 -11.69 -17.58
C ASP A 37 -25.15 -10.42 -16.81
N ASP A 38 -26.03 -9.69 -17.55
CA ASP A 38 -26.86 -8.59 -17.07
C ASP A 38 -27.97 -9.11 -16.14
N THR A 39 -28.16 -8.46 -14.98
CA THR A 39 -29.51 -8.30 -14.40
C THR A 39 -29.56 -7.02 -13.55
N ALA A 40 -30.30 -6.05 -14.07
CA ALA A 40 -30.70 -4.82 -13.38
C ALA A 40 -31.80 -5.07 -12.35
N ILE A 41 -31.74 -4.44 -11.18
CA ILE A 41 -32.87 -4.26 -10.25
C ILE A 41 -32.93 -2.77 -9.83
N PRO A 42 -34.13 -2.18 -9.71
CA PRO A 42 -34.32 -0.73 -9.78
C PRO A 42 -34.20 0.01 -8.45
N ALA A 43 -33.95 1.32 -8.58
CA ALA A 43 -33.81 2.33 -7.55
C ALA A 43 -35.04 2.49 -6.66
N SER A 44 -34.81 2.79 -5.38
CA SER A 44 -35.79 3.45 -4.50
C SER A 44 -35.15 4.70 -3.88
N GLU A 45 -35.87 5.81 -4.02
CA GLU A 45 -35.56 7.17 -3.58
C GLU A 45 -35.71 7.36 -2.05
N GLU A 46 -35.13 8.50 -1.60
CA GLU A 46 -35.33 9.27 -0.36
C GLU A 46 -34.38 8.92 0.81
N SER A 47 -33.79 9.87 1.50
CA SER A 47 -34.06 11.29 1.79
C SER A 47 -32.81 12.03 2.29
N GLU A 48 -32.76 13.32 1.98
CA GLU A 48 -31.74 14.29 2.41
C GLU A 48 -31.71 14.49 3.93
N ALA A 49 -30.49 14.56 4.49
CA ALA A 49 -30.21 15.34 5.69
C ALA A 49 -28.81 15.95 5.53
N GLY A 50 -28.78 17.24 5.18
CA GLY A 50 -27.57 18.00 4.97
C GLY A 50 -26.79 18.27 6.26
N SER A 51 -25.48 18.02 6.20
CA SER A 51 -24.49 18.73 7.00
C SER A 51 -23.57 19.43 5.99
N GLY A 52 -23.60 20.76 6.02
CA GLY A 52 -22.83 21.58 5.09
C GLY A 52 -21.34 21.47 5.39
N GLU A 53 -20.62 20.78 4.57
CA GLU A 53 -19.22 21.01 4.30
C GLU A 53 -19.16 21.96 3.10
N GLU A 54 -18.42 23.06 3.20
CA GLU A 54 -18.08 23.90 2.06
C GLU A 54 -17.22 23.03 1.13
N SER A 55 -17.86 22.36 0.16
CA SER A 55 -17.14 21.70 -0.94
C SER A 55 -16.49 22.80 -1.77
N GLY A 56 -15.17 22.92 -1.70
CA GLY A 56 -14.40 23.62 -2.73
C GLY A 56 -14.82 23.07 -4.10
N GLU A 57 -14.88 23.94 -5.10
CA GLU A 57 -15.23 23.54 -6.48
C GLU A 57 -14.24 22.45 -6.91
N GLU A 58 -14.73 21.23 -7.21
CA GLU A 58 -13.88 20.15 -7.69
C GLU A 58 -13.22 20.58 -9.00
N VAL A 59 -11.89 20.58 -9.00
CA VAL A 59 -11.11 20.98 -10.18
C VAL A 59 -11.00 19.83 -11.18
N TYR A 60 -10.81 18.60 -10.64
CA TYR A 60 -10.78 17.39 -11.45
C TYR A 60 -12.11 16.65 -11.37
N THR A 61 -12.51 16.08 -12.50
CA THR A 61 -13.73 15.28 -12.68
C THR A 61 -13.39 13.95 -13.32
N LEU A 62 -14.35 13.07 -13.48
CA LEU A 62 -14.19 11.79 -14.18
C LEU A 62 -13.59 11.94 -15.58
N ASP A 63 -13.99 12.99 -16.32
CA ASP A 63 -13.50 13.29 -17.67
C ASP A 63 -12.10 13.94 -17.70
N THR A 64 -11.53 14.28 -16.54
CA THR A 64 -10.19 14.89 -16.47
C THR A 64 -9.15 13.88 -16.94
N LYS A 65 -8.27 14.31 -17.85
CA LYS A 65 -7.18 13.44 -18.33
C LYS A 65 -6.13 13.22 -17.23
N VAL A 66 -5.65 12.00 -17.11
CA VAL A 66 -4.56 11.65 -16.18
C VAL A 66 -3.32 12.51 -16.44
N MET A 67 -3.02 12.80 -17.72
CA MET A 67 -1.90 13.66 -18.07
C MET A 67 -2.07 15.11 -17.63
N ASP A 68 -3.30 15.63 -17.51
CA ASP A 68 -3.56 16.96 -16.98
C ASP A 68 -3.29 17.03 -15.48
N VAL A 69 -3.60 15.96 -14.74
CA VAL A 69 -3.24 15.84 -13.32
C VAL A 69 -1.72 15.74 -13.16
N ILE A 70 -1.05 14.86 -13.92
CA ILE A 70 0.41 14.68 -13.85
C ILE A 70 1.16 15.99 -14.12
N ASN A 71 0.67 16.79 -15.06
CA ASN A 71 1.31 18.04 -15.49
C ASN A 71 0.77 19.28 -14.78
N ASP A 72 -0.10 19.13 -13.77
CA ASP A 72 -0.57 20.29 -13.00
C ASP A 72 0.63 20.91 -12.28
N PRO A 73 0.92 22.21 -12.51
CA PRO A 73 2.08 22.88 -11.89
C PRO A 73 2.09 22.82 -10.36
N VAL A 74 0.95 22.59 -9.73
CA VAL A 74 0.84 22.51 -8.26
C VAL A 74 1.66 21.35 -7.69
N PHE A 75 1.86 20.28 -8.47
CA PHE A 75 2.61 19.11 -8.06
C PHE A 75 4.11 19.18 -8.39
N GLY A 76 4.56 20.16 -9.19
CA GLY A 76 5.96 20.22 -9.62
C GLY A 76 6.41 18.89 -10.25
N ASP A 77 7.62 18.44 -9.91
CA ASP A 77 8.22 17.25 -10.54
C ASP A 77 7.65 15.92 -10.02
N TYR A 78 6.99 15.91 -8.85
CA TYR A 78 6.43 14.68 -8.29
C TYR A 78 5.03 14.32 -8.81
N GLY A 79 4.38 15.19 -9.59
CA GLY A 79 3.09 14.88 -10.23
C GLY A 79 3.11 13.58 -11.04
N ARG A 80 4.25 13.27 -11.67
CA ARG A 80 4.47 12.02 -12.41
C ARG A 80 4.39 10.75 -11.56
N LEU A 81 4.54 10.85 -10.24
CA LEU A 81 4.52 9.73 -9.29
C LEU A 81 3.13 9.46 -8.69
N ILE A 82 2.13 10.31 -8.98
CA ILE A 82 0.74 10.11 -8.54
C ILE A 82 0.13 8.87 -9.21
N PHE A 83 0.50 8.62 -10.46
CA PHE A 83 0.10 7.45 -11.23
C PHE A 83 1.32 6.55 -11.51
N PRO A 84 1.12 5.27 -11.91
CA PRO A 84 2.23 4.36 -12.11
C PRO A 84 3.25 4.87 -13.14
N ALA A 85 4.40 5.37 -12.68
CA ALA A 85 5.49 5.88 -13.54
C ALA A 85 6.05 4.79 -14.49
N ASP A 86 5.98 3.53 -14.07
CA ASP A 86 6.44 2.35 -14.82
C ASP A 86 5.45 1.83 -15.86
N ARG A 87 4.34 2.57 -16.08
CA ARG A 87 3.32 2.22 -17.06
C ARG A 87 3.23 3.29 -18.15
N THR A 88 2.95 2.84 -19.36
CA THR A 88 2.63 3.79 -20.44
C THR A 88 1.21 4.31 -20.24
N ILE A 89 1.07 5.61 -20.03
CA ILE A 89 -0.20 6.30 -19.87
C ILE A 89 -0.59 6.92 -21.20
N SER A 90 -1.79 6.57 -21.71
CA SER A 90 -2.35 7.18 -22.91
C SER A 90 -2.65 8.66 -22.67
N GLN A 91 -2.44 9.50 -23.69
CA GLN A 91 -2.79 10.93 -23.65
C GLN A 91 -4.30 11.17 -23.50
N ASP A 92 -5.12 10.18 -23.80
CA ASP A 92 -6.58 10.25 -23.72
C ASP A 92 -7.18 9.53 -22.51
N LEU A 93 -6.35 8.89 -21.67
CA LEU A 93 -6.80 8.22 -20.45
C LEU A 93 -7.38 9.25 -19.48
N THR A 94 -8.59 9.00 -19.02
CA THR A 94 -9.28 9.85 -18.02
C THR A 94 -9.19 9.27 -16.62
N LEU A 95 -9.59 10.04 -15.61
CA LEU A 95 -9.66 9.55 -14.23
C LEU A 95 -10.71 8.43 -14.08
N GLU A 96 -11.77 8.43 -14.92
CA GLU A 96 -12.75 7.34 -14.98
C GLU A 96 -12.09 6.01 -15.38
N ASP A 97 -11.11 6.06 -16.29
CA ASP A 97 -10.51 4.89 -16.91
C ASP A 97 -9.20 4.42 -16.23
N VAL A 98 -8.83 4.96 -15.07
CA VAL A 98 -7.58 4.60 -14.37
C VAL A 98 -7.48 3.09 -14.10
N GLY A 99 -8.60 2.41 -13.92
CA GLY A 99 -8.65 0.96 -13.80
C GLY A 99 -7.99 0.20 -14.95
N ASP A 100 -7.98 0.76 -16.16
CA ASP A 100 -7.41 0.12 -17.36
C ASP A 100 -5.88 -0.03 -17.30
N ILE A 101 -5.21 0.83 -16.52
CA ILE A 101 -3.75 0.74 -16.31
C ILE A 101 -3.36 -0.01 -15.03
N LEU A 102 -4.34 -0.29 -14.15
CA LEU A 102 -4.12 -1.03 -12.90
C LEU A 102 -4.45 -2.52 -13.09
N VAL A 103 -3.65 -3.20 -13.92
CA VAL A 103 -3.84 -4.63 -14.19
C VAL A 103 -3.79 -5.44 -12.88
N TRP A 104 -4.60 -6.50 -12.79
CA TRP A 104 -4.84 -7.37 -11.62
C TRP A 104 -5.77 -6.81 -10.55
N TYR A 105 -6.18 -5.53 -10.63
CA TYR A 105 -7.12 -4.97 -9.66
C TYR A 105 -8.56 -5.08 -10.15
N ASN A 106 -9.43 -5.36 -9.21
CA ASN A 106 -10.88 -5.35 -9.41
C ASN A 106 -11.48 -4.30 -8.48
N ASN A 107 -12.64 -3.79 -8.85
CA ASN A 107 -13.35 -2.79 -8.04
C ASN A 107 -12.59 -1.45 -7.89
N VAL A 108 -11.83 -1.05 -8.91
CA VAL A 108 -11.28 0.31 -8.96
C VAL A 108 -12.46 1.28 -9.03
N ASN A 109 -12.58 2.16 -8.03
CA ASN A 109 -13.66 3.12 -7.92
C ASN A 109 -13.24 4.46 -8.56
N PRO A 110 -13.83 4.88 -9.70
CA PRO A 110 -13.45 6.12 -10.36
C PRO A 110 -13.74 7.38 -9.52
N ASP A 111 -14.84 7.40 -8.75
CA ASP A 111 -15.15 8.52 -7.87
C ASP A 111 -14.08 8.69 -6.79
N ARG A 112 -13.58 7.57 -6.26
CA ARG A 112 -12.45 7.59 -5.32
C ARG A 112 -11.17 8.09 -5.97
N THR A 113 -10.92 7.76 -7.23
CA THR A 113 -9.79 8.29 -7.99
C THR A 113 -9.86 9.82 -8.10
N VAL A 114 -11.04 10.37 -8.41
CA VAL A 114 -11.29 11.82 -8.45
C VAL A 114 -11.11 12.46 -7.08
N GLU A 115 -11.67 11.86 -6.02
CA GLU A 115 -11.51 12.35 -4.64
C GLU A 115 -10.02 12.45 -4.24
N ILE A 116 -9.23 11.40 -4.50
CA ILE A 116 -7.80 11.39 -4.20
C ILE A 116 -7.07 12.48 -4.99
N ALA A 117 -7.32 12.61 -6.30
CA ALA A 117 -6.66 13.60 -7.13
C ALA A 117 -6.95 15.03 -6.65
N ASN A 118 -8.22 15.34 -6.34
CA ASN A 118 -8.63 16.63 -5.79
C ASN A 118 -8.03 16.87 -4.39
N TYR A 119 -8.07 15.87 -3.50
CA TYR A 119 -7.45 15.97 -2.17
C TYR A 119 -5.97 16.34 -2.27
N LEU A 120 -5.19 15.60 -3.06
CA LEU A 120 -3.75 15.88 -3.24
C LEU A 120 -3.51 17.29 -3.78
N ARG A 121 -4.31 17.70 -4.77
CA ARG A 121 -4.23 19.02 -5.36
C ARG A 121 -4.54 20.13 -4.34
N ASP A 122 -5.60 19.99 -3.57
CA ASP A 122 -6.02 21.00 -2.59
C ASP A 122 -4.98 21.13 -1.47
N GLN A 123 -4.42 20.02 -1.01
CA GLN A 123 -3.33 20.06 -0.03
C GLN A 123 -2.09 20.79 -0.59
N ALA A 124 -1.66 20.44 -1.81
CA ALA A 124 -0.53 21.10 -2.45
C ALA A 124 -0.80 22.59 -2.73
N ALA A 125 -1.99 22.95 -3.22
CA ALA A 125 -2.41 24.32 -3.50
C ALA A 125 -2.50 25.18 -2.22
N SER A 126 -2.82 24.56 -1.08
CA SER A 126 -2.80 25.24 0.23
C SER A 126 -1.38 25.51 0.76
N GLY A 127 -0.35 25.02 0.07
CA GLY A 127 1.05 25.12 0.47
C GLY A 127 1.51 24.02 1.43
N GLN A 128 0.71 22.98 1.63
CA GLN A 128 1.14 21.80 2.38
C GLN A 128 2.15 20.99 1.57
N GLN A 129 3.25 20.61 2.20
CA GLN A 129 4.16 19.64 1.61
C GLN A 129 3.52 18.24 1.71
N ILE A 130 3.15 17.68 0.57
CA ILE A 130 2.48 16.37 0.47
C ILE A 130 3.38 15.27 -0.06
N PHE A 131 4.57 15.61 -0.56
CA PHE A 131 5.54 14.65 -1.07
C PHE A 131 6.90 14.90 -0.44
N TYR A 132 7.60 13.82 -0.11
CA TYR A 132 8.93 13.81 0.49
C TYR A 132 9.84 12.85 -0.26
N ASP A 133 10.95 13.38 -0.74
CA ASP A 133 12.07 12.56 -1.19
C ASP A 133 12.66 11.81 0.01
N ILE A 134 12.90 10.52 -0.16
CA ILE A 134 13.53 9.69 0.87
C ILE A 134 15.03 9.47 0.61
N TYR A 135 15.49 9.82 -0.56
CA TYR A 135 16.89 9.76 -0.95
C TYR A 135 17.47 11.15 -1.20
N THR A 136 18.74 11.32 -0.88
CA THR A 136 19.48 12.57 -1.12
C THR A 136 19.82 12.74 -2.60
N GLU A 137 20.13 13.95 -3.03
CA GLU A 137 20.58 14.23 -4.40
C GLU A 137 21.89 13.48 -4.76
N GLU A 138 22.76 13.21 -3.78
CA GLU A 138 23.98 12.41 -3.98
C GLU A 138 23.61 10.95 -4.28
N GLU A 139 22.68 10.37 -3.52
CA GLU A 139 22.20 9.00 -3.73
C GLU A 139 21.47 8.83 -5.06
N LYS A 140 20.69 9.84 -5.50
CA LYS A 140 20.04 9.87 -6.80
C LYS A 140 21.06 10.02 -7.94
N ALA A 141 22.13 10.79 -7.74
CA ALA A 141 23.19 10.91 -8.73
C ALA A 141 23.97 9.60 -8.91
N GLU A 142 24.09 8.77 -7.86
CA GLU A 142 24.71 7.44 -7.93
C GLU A 142 23.76 6.39 -8.52
N ASP A 143 22.47 6.50 -8.28
CA ASP A 143 21.41 5.59 -8.76
C ASP A 143 20.18 6.42 -9.18
N PRO A 144 20.10 6.81 -10.47
CA PRO A 144 19.02 7.65 -10.97
C PRO A 144 17.60 7.06 -10.80
N ASP A 145 17.47 5.73 -10.70
CA ASP A 145 16.16 5.12 -10.47
C ASP A 145 15.54 5.55 -9.13
N LYS A 146 16.35 6.08 -8.20
CA LYS A 146 15.89 6.65 -6.93
C LYS A 146 15.10 7.96 -7.08
N GLU A 147 15.10 8.58 -8.27
CA GLU A 147 14.21 9.70 -8.58
C GLU A 147 12.73 9.28 -8.68
N ASP A 148 12.47 7.98 -8.91
CA ASP A 148 11.13 7.42 -9.08
C ASP A 148 10.56 6.83 -7.78
N THR A 149 10.99 7.36 -6.62
CA THR A 149 10.52 6.93 -5.30
C THR A 149 10.29 8.10 -4.37
N GLY A 150 9.50 7.89 -3.31
CA GLY A 150 9.23 8.88 -2.28
C GLY A 150 7.96 8.58 -1.50
N LEU A 151 7.62 9.46 -0.59
CA LEU A 151 6.47 9.33 0.30
C LEU A 151 5.43 10.40 0.02
N PHE A 152 4.21 10.02 -0.33
CA PHE A 152 3.06 10.89 -0.23
C PHE A 152 2.52 10.87 1.19
N PHE A 153 2.34 12.04 1.78
CA PHE A 153 1.88 12.20 3.15
C PHE A 153 0.45 12.69 3.23
N PHE A 154 -0.43 11.86 3.74
CA PHE A 154 -1.81 12.15 4.10
C PHE A 154 -1.84 12.45 5.60
N ARG A 155 -1.93 13.74 5.93
CA ARG A 155 -1.82 14.21 7.31
C ARG A 155 -3.08 13.88 8.11
N GLY A 156 -2.87 13.35 9.31
CA GLY A 156 -3.87 13.25 10.37
C GLY A 156 -3.68 14.36 11.41
N ASP A 157 -3.90 14.03 12.67
CA ASP A 157 -3.69 14.94 13.78
C ASP A 157 -2.18 15.11 14.08
N PRO A 158 -1.70 16.33 14.40
CA PRO A 158 -0.31 16.53 14.77
C PRO A 158 0.11 15.63 15.95
N GLY A 159 1.21 14.91 15.78
CA GLY A 159 1.74 13.99 16.79
C GLY A 159 0.96 12.67 16.92
N ALA A 160 0.01 12.39 16.04
CA ALA A 160 -0.66 11.09 16.01
C ALA A 160 0.25 9.99 15.46
N LYS A 161 -0.13 8.74 15.73
CA LYS A 161 0.56 7.52 15.28
C LYS A 161 0.66 7.44 13.77
N THR A 162 1.64 6.67 13.29
CA THR A 162 2.04 6.63 11.88
C THR A 162 1.70 5.29 11.24
N ALA A 163 1.11 5.33 10.05
CA ALA A 163 0.91 4.20 9.17
C ALA A 163 1.71 4.38 7.87
N ILE A 164 2.36 3.33 7.38
CA ILE A 164 3.08 3.33 6.10
C ILE A 164 2.40 2.31 5.18
N ILE A 165 1.87 2.81 4.05
CA ILE A 165 1.03 2.04 3.15
C ILE A 165 1.77 1.76 1.85
N ASN A 166 1.82 0.48 1.47
CA ASN A 166 2.55 -0.02 0.31
C ASN A 166 1.55 -0.62 -0.68
N ALA A 167 1.38 0.02 -1.83
CA ALA A 167 0.50 -0.51 -2.87
C ALA A 167 1.08 -1.79 -3.48
N GLY A 168 0.23 -2.62 -4.06
CA GLY A 168 0.67 -3.74 -4.89
C GLY A 168 1.02 -3.30 -6.31
N GLY A 169 0.99 -4.27 -7.23
CA GLY A 169 1.40 -4.12 -8.63
C GLY A 169 2.45 -5.13 -9.05
N GLY A 170 2.59 -6.24 -8.29
CA GLY A 170 3.45 -7.37 -8.62
C GLY A 170 4.95 -7.06 -8.62
N PHE A 171 5.40 -5.99 -7.96
CA PHE A 171 6.74 -5.41 -8.04
C PHE A 171 7.13 -4.96 -9.46
N MET A 172 6.16 -4.72 -10.32
CA MET A 172 6.38 -4.24 -11.69
C MET A 172 5.94 -2.78 -11.84
N TYR A 173 5.05 -2.31 -11.02
CA TYR A 173 4.56 -0.94 -10.91
C TYR A 173 3.91 -0.72 -9.54
N VAL A 174 3.59 0.53 -9.20
CA VAL A 174 2.94 0.89 -7.94
C VAL A 174 1.51 1.32 -8.20
N ALA A 175 0.52 0.56 -7.71
CA ALA A 175 -0.90 0.82 -7.90
C ALA A 175 -1.46 1.82 -6.88
N ALA A 176 -0.78 2.95 -6.64
CA ALA A 176 -1.05 3.85 -5.53
C ALA A 176 -2.49 4.38 -5.50
N MET A 177 -3.05 4.76 -6.64
CA MET A 177 -4.41 5.33 -6.77
C MET A 177 -5.53 4.40 -6.30
N HIS A 178 -5.26 3.09 -6.20
CA HIS A 178 -6.25 2.12 -5.73
C HIS A 178 -5.85 1.43 -4.42
N ASP A 179 -4.54 1.20 -4.21
CA ASP A 179 -4.07 0.22 -3.23
C ASP A 179 -3.23 0.84 -2.09
N SER A 180 -2.99 2.16 -2.11
CA SER A 180 -2.36 2.89 -0.99
C SER A 180 -2.98 4.25 -0.71
N PHE A 181 -3.18 5.13 -1.69
CA PHE A 181 -3.73 6.47 -1.45
C PHE A 181 -5.12 6.45 -0.82
N PRO A 182 -6.09 5.60 -1.26
CA PRO A 182 -7.38 5.51 -0.61
C PRO A 182 -7.27 5.09 0.86
N HIS A 183 -6.41 4.13 1.17
CA HIS A 183 -6.16 3.68 2.55
C HIS A 183 -5.53 4.79 3.38
N ALA A 184 -4.53 5.50 2.83
CA ALA A 184 -3.87 6.61 3.51
C ALA A 184 -4.85 7.75 3.80
N LEU A 185 -5.75 8.10 2.85
CA LEU A 185 -6.79 9.10 3.05
C LEU A 185 -7.76 8.67 4.14
N GLU A 186 -8.22 7.42 4.13
CA GLU A 186 -9.13 6.91 5.15
C GLU A 186 -8.50 6.90 6.55
N LEU A 187 -7.21 6.55 6.65
CA LEU A 187 -6.48 6.63 7.93
C LEU A 187 -6.29 8.07 8.38
N SER A 188 -5.98 9.01 7.48
CA SER A 188 -5.85 10.42 7.81
C SER A 188 -7.15 11.04 8.31
N LYS A 189 -8.30 10.68 7.71
CA LYS A 189 -9.64 11.08 8.19
C LYS A 189 -9.95 10.58 9.61
N ARG A 190 -9.28 9.50 10.05
CA ARG A 190 -9.36 8.95 11.41
C ARG A 190 -8.34 9.56 12.36
N GLY A 191 -7.58 10.55 11.90
CA GLY A 191 -6.58 11.26 12.69
C GLY A 191 -5.17 10.66 12.67
N TYR A 192 -4.93 9.52 12.00
CA TYR A 192 -3.60 8.92 11.87
C TYR A 192 -2.77 9.62 10.80
N ASN A 193 -1.47 9.71 11.01
CA ASN A 193 -0.54 10.19 9.98
C ASN A 193 -0.18 9.04 9.04
N ALA A 194 -0.60 9.13 7.78
CA ALA A 194 -0.47 8.06 6.81
C ALA A 194 0.47 8.42 5.67
N PHE A 195 1.45 7.57 5.41
CA PHE A 195 2.42 7.72 4.32
C PHE A 195 2.22 6.63 3.28
N ALA A 196 2.02 7.01 2.04
CA ALA A 196 1.95 6.09 0.92
C ALA A 196 3.28 6.08 0.18
N LEU A 197 3.96 4.94 0.17
CA LEU A 197 5.25 4.78 -0.48
C LEU A 197 5.08 4.53 -1.98
N ILE A 198 5.76 5.32 -2.78
CA ILE A 198 6.08 5.01 -4.16
C ILE A 198 7.47 4.38 -4.15
N TYR A 199 7.59 3.14 -4.61
CA TYR A 199 8.80 2.35 -4.57
C TYR A 199 9.24 1.92 -5.98
N ARG A 200 10.53 1.67 -6.16
CA ARG A 200 11.10 1.22 -7.42
C ARG A 200 10.71 -0.24 -7.72
N PRO A 201 10.55 -0.62 -9.00
CA PRO A 201 10.29 -2.01 -9.39
C PRO A 201 11.33 -3.00 -8.87
N GLY A 202 10.89 -4.23 -8.62
CA GLY A 202 11.73 -5.31 -8.08
C GLY A 202 11.52 -5.51 -6.58
N ALA A 203 11.40 -6.77 -6.16
CA ALA A 203 11.05 -7.11 -4.77
C ALA A 203 12.12 -6.68 -3.75
N GLN A 204 13.41 -6.82 -4.12
CA GLN A 204 14.54 -6.40 -3.29
C GLN A 204 14.57 -4.87 -3.15
N THR A 205 14.53 -4.18 -4.29
CA THR A 205 14.60 -2.72 -4.38
C THR A 205 13.43 -2.07 -3.63
N ALA A 206 12.21 -2.62 -3.81
CA ALA A 206 11.03 -2.16 -3.10
C ALA A 206 11.15 -2.30 -1.56
N CYS A 207 11.76 -3.39 -1.09
CA CYS A 207 12.03 -3.55 0.35
C CYS A 207 13.13 -2.60 0.85
N GLU A 208 14.14 -2.30 0.04
CA GLU A 208 15.14 -1.28 0.35
C GLU A 208 14.51 0.11 0.45
N ASP A 209 13.61 0.46 -0.47
CA ASP A 209 12.87 1.72 -0.44
C ASP A 209 11.94 1.81 0.78
N LEU A 210 11.28 0.71 1.16
CA LEU A 210 10.45 0.70 2.39
C LEU A 210 11.32 0.82 3.65
N ALA A 211 12.49 0.17 3.69
CA ALA A 211 13.42 0.32 4.80
C ALA A 211 13.91 1.78 4.93
N ARG A 212 14.22 2.42 3.81
CA ARG A 212 14.61 3.83 3.74
C ARG A 212 13.46 4.75 4.16
N ALA A 213 12.23 4.45 3.73
CA ALA A 213 11.05 5.21 4.14
C ALA A 213 10.81 5.15 5.65
N ILE A 214 10.97 3.96 6.27
CA ILE A 214 10.90 3.82 7.73
C ILE A 214 11.99 4.66 8.40
N ALA A 215 13.25 4.56 7.93
CA ALA A 215 14.36 5.35 8.44
C ALA A 215 14.06 6.86 8.36
N PHE A 216 13.62 7.34 7.18
CA PHE A 216 13.28 8.73 6.95
C PHE A 216 12.22 9.25 7.94
N ILE A 217 11.14 8.51 8.15
CA ILE A 217 10.07 8.90 9.06
C ILE A 217 10.58 8.92 10.51
N GLN A 218 11.36 7.91 10.93
CA GLN A 218 11.93 7.84 12.28
C GLN A 218 12.91 9.00 12.56
N GLU A 219 13.71 9.37 11.57
CA GLU A 219 14.73 10.42 11.67
C GLU A 219 14.14 11.84 11.63
N ASN A 220 12.99 12.01 10.98
CA ASN A 220 12.36 13.31 10.75
C ASN A 220 11.01 13.48 11.48
N ALA A 221 10.72 12.65 12.49
CA ALA A 221 9.43 12.61 13.16
C ALA A 221 8.97 13.96 13.72
N ASP A 222 9.89 14.72 14.32
CA ASP A 222 9.61 16.04 14.89
C ASP A 222 9.24 17.07 13.79
N GLU A 223 9.95 17.06 12.65
CA GLU A 223 9.68 17.94 11.52
C GLU A 223 8.36 17.57 10.83
N LEU A 224 8.11 16.29 10.68
CA LEU A 224 6.87 15.75 10.13
C LEU A 224 5.67 15.94 11.07
N GLN A 225 5.93 16.22 12.36
CA GLN A 225 4.94 16.29 13.42
C GLN A 225 4.14 14.98 13.58
N VAL A 226 4.84 13.85 13.61
CA VAL A 226 4.25 12.52 13.73
C VAL A 226 4.81 11.76 14.95
N ASP A 227 4.06 10.79 15.45
CA ASP A 227 4.57 9.78 16.40
C ASP A 227 4.92 8.48 15.64
N PRO A 228 6.21 8.19 15.44
CA PRO A 228 6.65 6.98 14.77
C PRO A 228 6.74 5.76 15.70
N THR A 229 6.44 5.91 17.00
CA THR A 229 6.38 4.76 17.92
C THR A 229 5.13 3.94 17.63
N ASP A 230 5.19 2.64 17.81
CA ASP A 230 4.08 1.73 17.56
C ASP A 230 3.44 1.91 16.16
N TYR A 231 4.24 2.29 15.17
CA TYR A 231 3.77 2.47 13.79
C TYR A 231 3.27 1.16 13.18
N SER A 232 2.50 1.24 12.10
CA SER A 232 2.01 0.09 11.36
C SER A 232 2.49 0.07 9.91
N LEU A 233 2.70 -1.13 9.37
CA LEU A 233 2.97 -1.37 7.96
C LEU A 233 1.75 -1.99 7.31
N TRP A 234 1.26 -1.35 6.26
CA TRP A 234 0.09 -1.77 5.49
C TRP A 234 0.50 -2.13 4.07
N GLY A 235 -0.23 -3.03 3.45
CA GLY A 235 -0.04 -3.23 2.02
C GLY A 235 -1.04 -4.20 1.40
N GLY A 236 -1.21 -4.05 0.07
CA GLY A 236 -1.95 -4.95 -0.77
C GLY A 236 -1.03 -5.76 -1.71
N SER A 237 -1.33 -7.03 -1.96
CA SER A 237 -0.62 -7.87 -2.92
C SER A 237 0.91 -7.87 -2.72
N ALA A 238 1.69 -7.35 -3.67
CA ALA A 238 3.14 -7.18 -3.53
C ALA A 238 3.52 -6.28 -2.34
N GLY A 239 2.77 -5.19 -2.11
CA GLY A 239 2.98 -4.28 -0.97
C GLY A 239 2.77 -4.97 0.38
N ALA A 240 1.82 -5.90 0.48
CA ALA A 240 1.61 -6.70 1.68
C ALA A 240 2.81 -7.63 1.96
N ARG A 241 3.45 -8.16 0.91
CA ARG A 241 4.71 -8.92 1.07
C ARG A 241 5.83 -8.05 1.60
N MET A 242 5.98 -6.83 1.06
CA MET A 242 6.97 -5.87 1.57
C MET A 242 6.75 -5.61 3.06
N ALA A 243 5.51 -5.28 3.44
CA ALA A 243 5.13 -5.02 4.84
C ALA A 243 5.48 -6.21 5.75
N ALA A 244 5.13 -7.44 5.35
CA ALA A 244 5.42 -8.64 6.10
C ALA A 244 6.93 -8.93 6.19
N TRP A 245 7.69 -8.77 5.11
CA TRP A 245 9.15 -8.98 5.12
C TRP A 245 9.86 -7.94 5.97
N LEU A 246 9.52 -6.66 5.86
CA LEU A 246 10.09 -5.63 6.73
C LEU A 246 9.73 -5.84 8.20
N GLY A 247 8.50 -6.24 8.49
CA GLY A 247 8.08 -6.59 9.84
C GLY A 247 8.87 -7.75 10.44
N SER A 248 9.12 -8.80 9.65
CA SER A 248 9.79 -10.03 10.12
C SER A 248 11.30 -9.91 10.15
N TYR A 249 11.92 -9.31 9.14
CA TYR A 249 13.38 -9.24 9.01
C TYR A 249 13.99 -7.93 9.51
N GLY A 250 13.16 -6.87 9.61
CA GLY A 250 13.57 -5.52 10.03
C GLY A 250 14.36 -4.77 8.96
N THR A 251 14.49 -3.46 9.16
CA THR A 251 15.14 -2.52 8.22
C THR A 251 16.60 -2.87 7.92
N SER A 252 17.32 -3.43 8.90
CA SER A 252 18.74 -3.80 8.74
C SER A 252 18.98 -4.96 7.76
N ALA A 253 17.96 -5.74 7.43
CA ALA A 253 18.06 -6.75 6.38
C ALA A 253 18.04 -6.15 4.95
N PHE A 254 17.61 -4.88 4.84
CA PHE A 254 17.43 -4.17 3.58
C PHE A 254 18.27 -2.89 3.49
N GLY A 255 19.43 -2.88 4.13
CA GLY A 255 20.46 -1.86 3.92
C GLY A 255 20.43 -0.66 4.86
N GLU A 256 19.41 -0.52 5.70
CA GLU A 256 19.27 0.58 6.63
C GLU A 256 19.78 0.26 8.05
N ALA A 257 19.85 1.28 8.90
CA ALA A 257 20.05 1.09 10.33
C ALA A 257 18.88 0.28 10.93
N ARG A 258 19.10 -0.29 12.11
CA ARG A 258 18.04 -1.02 12.80
C ARG A 258 17.09 -0.06 13.49
N TYR A 259 15.86 0.00 13.01
CA TYR A 259 14.75 0.72 13.64
C TYR A 259 13.81 -0.25 14.37
N PRO A 260 12.93 0.25 15.26
CA PRO A 260 11.92 -0.57 15.93
C PRO A 260 11.06 -1.35 14.93
N ALA A 261 10.59 -2.53 15.34
CA ALA A 261 9.59 -3.26 14.57
C ALA A 261 8.23 -2.53 14.62
N PRO A 262 7.36 -2.68 13.61
CA PRO A 262 6.01 -2.13 13.66
C PRO A 262 5.18 -2.82 14.75
N ALA A 263 4.22 -2.10 15.33
CA ALA A 263 3.24 -2.66 16.26
C ALA A 263 2.26 -3.61 15.55
N ALA A 264 1.99 -3.38 14.27
CA ALA A 264 1.17 -4.26 13.46
C ALA A 264 1.59 -4.26 11.98
N VAL A 265 1.37 -5.41 11.32
CA VAL A 265 1.40 -5.57 9.87
C VAL A 265 0.00 -5.89 9.38
N ILE A 266 -0.49 -5.10 8.41
CA ILE A 266 -1.82 -5.24 7.82
C ILE A 266 -1.66 -5.68 6.36
N MET A 267 -2.15 -6.88 6.05
CA MET A 267 -1.91 -7.56 4.78
C MET A 267 -3.20 -7.79 4.01
N GLN A 268 -3.29 -7.32 2.78
CA GLN A 268 -4.38 -7.65 1.88
C GLN A 268 -3.91 -8.60 0.77
N TYR A 269 -4.73 -9.60 0.49
CA TYR A 269 -4.65 -10.50 -0.67
C TYR A 269 -3.23 -10.86 -1.11
N THR A 270 -2.40 -11.38 -0.22
CA THR A 270 -1.08 -11.91 -0.58
C THR A 270 -0.82 -13.28 0.05
N GLY A 271 -0.35 -14.21 -0.75
CA GLY A 271 0.05 -15.53 -0.24
C GLY A 271 1.51 -15.51 0.21
N LEU A 272 1.74 -15.71 1.51
CA LEU A 272 3.04 -16.02 2.08
C LEU A 272 3.00 -17.43 2.66
N SER A 273 4.11 -18.14 2.54
CA SER A 273 4.23 -19.52 3.04
C SER A 273 5.35 -19.70 4.07
N GLU A 274 6.23 -18.72 4.19
CA GLU A 274 7.33 -18.75 5.13
C GLU A 274 7.01 -17.94 6.38
N VAL A 275 7.11 -18.56 7.55
CA VAL A 275 7.00 -17.93 8.86
C VAL A 275 8.37 -18.03 9.52
N THR A 276 8.91 -16.89 9.93
CA THR A 276 10.26 -16.76 10.52
C THR A 276 10.28 -16.97 12.02
N GLY A 277 9.13 -16.79 12.69
CA GLY A 277 8.98 -16.73 14.13
C GLY A 277 9.34 -15.38 14.75
N SER A 278 9.48 -14.35 13.89
CA SER A 278 9.75 -12.95 14.29
C SER A 278 8.70 -12.00 13.74
N GLU A 279 7.59 -12.54 13.24
CA GLU A 279 6.49 -11.75 12.73
C GLU A 279 5.91 -10.87 13.86
N PRO A 280 5.67 -9.57 13.58
CA PRO A 280 4.90 -8.72 14.48
C PRO A 280 3.42 -9.13 14.47
N PRO A 281 2.58 -8.59 15.35
CA PRO A 281 1.13 -8.73 15.27
C PRO A 281 0.64 -8.50 13.84
N THR A 282 -0.16 -9.43 13.30
CA THR A 282 -0.49 -9.43 11.87
C THR A 282 -2.00 -9.60 11.65
N TYR A 283 -2.61 -8.64 10.96
CA TYR A 283 -3.97 -8.74 10.44
C TYR A 283 -3.94 -8.99 8.93
N ALA A 284 -4.78 -9.89 8.46
CA ALA A 284 -4.88 -10.20 7.04
C ALA A 284 -6.32 -10.18 6.53
N CYS A 285 -6.51 -9.87 5.25
CA CYS A 285 -7.78 -10.05 4.59
C CYS A 285 -7.63 -10.50 3.13
N VAL A 286 -8.58 -11.34 2.65
CA VAL A 286 -8.53 -11.93 1.32
C VAL A 286 -9.91 -12.42 0.87
N GLY A 287 -10.13 -12.51 -0.43
CA GLY A 287 -11.35 -13.06 -1.01
C GLY A 287 -11.25 -14.54 -1.37
N THR A 288 -12.38 -15.29 -1.27
CA THR A 288 -12.39 -16.73 -1.63
C THR A 288 -12.26 -16.96 -3.13
N SER A 289 -12.60 -15.97 -3.97
CA SER A 289 -12.48 -16.00 -5.43
C SER A 289 -11.21 -15.32 -5.96
N ASP A 290 -10.24 -15.04 -5.07
CA ASP A 290 -8.95 -14.51 -5.47
C ASP A 290 -8.18 -15.55 -6.32
N GLY A 291 -7.92 -15.20 -7.58
CA GLY A 291 -7.23 -16.06 -8.54
C GLY A 291 -5.70 -15.95 -8.49
N ILE A 292 -5.16 -15.01 -7.68
CA ILE A 292 -3.73 -14.72 -7.55
C ILE A 292 -3.21 -15.17 -6.18
N ALA A 293 -3.89 -14.76 -5.10
CA ALA A 293 -3.54 -15.11 -3.73
C ALA A 293 -4.50 -16.17 -3.17
N SER A 294 -3.97 -17.32 -2.79
CA SER A 294 -4.78 -18.35 -2.17
C SER A 294 -5.18 -17.96 -0.75
N TRP A 295 -6.46 -17.81 -0.47
CA TRP A 295 -6.96 -17.53 0.86
C TRP A 295 -6.56 -18.62 1.88
N ARG A 296 -6.48 -19.89 1.44
CA ARG A 296 -6.02 -21.00 2.30
C ARG A 296 -4.56 -20.86 2.68
N SER A 297 -3.72 -20.37 1.76
CA SER A 297 -2.31 -20.09 2.08
C SER A 297 -2.16 -18.94 3.07
N MET A 298 -3.07 -17.95 3.02
CA MET A 298 -3.09 -16.87 4.00
C MET A 298 -3.59 -17.36 5.36
N GLU A 299 -4.63 -18.19 5.40
CA GLU A 299 -5.08 -18.82 6.65
C GLU A 299 -3.97 -19.65 7.31
N ASP A 300 -3.26 -20.47 6.54
CA ASP A 300 -2.13 -21.28 7.03
C ASP A 300 -1.02 -20.38 7.59
N TYR A 301 -0.68 -19.31 6.87
CA TYR A 301 0.32 -18.33 7.32
C TYR A 301 -0.07 -17.68 8.66
N ILE A 302 -1.30 -17.18 8.77
CA ILE A 302 -1.82 -16.56 10.00
C ILE A 302 -1.89 -17.59 11.15
N SER A 303 -2.37 -18.80 10.89
CA SER A 303 -2.39 -19.86 11.91
C SER A 303 -0.99 -20.17 12.45
N ARG A 304 0.02 -20.18 11.60
CA ARG A 304 1.41 -20.44 12.02
C ARG A 304 2.01 -19.28 12.82
N ILE A 305 1.60 -18.04 12.54
CA ILE A 305 1.97 -16.88 13.39
C ILE A 305 1.35 -17.03 14.77
N GLN A 306 0.06 -17.41 14.85
CA GLN A 306 -0.64 -17.68 16.10
C GLN A 306 0.01 -18.82 16.90
N ASP A 307 0.43 -19.90 16.22
CA ASP A 307 1.12 -21.04 16.82
C ASP A 307 2.47 -20.64 17.44
N ASN A 308 3.11 -19.59 16.94
CA ASN A 308 4.32 -18.99 17.51
C ASN A 308 4.01 -18.05 18.69
N GLY A 309 2.74 -17.82 19.03
CA GLY A 309 2.30 -17.00 20.15
C GLY A 309 2.18 -15.50 19.86
N THR A 310 2.25 -15.12 18.59
CA THR A 310 2.03 -13.72 18.14
C THR A 310 0.54 -13.51 17.82
N ASP A 311 -0.01 -12.35 18.19
CA ASP A 311 -1.40 -12.00 17.85
C ASP A 311 -1.54 -11.90 16.31
N ALA A 312 -2.53 -12.59 15.77
CA ALA A 312 -2.80 -12.55 14.35
C ALA A 312 -4.26 -12.88 14.04
N GLU A 313 -4.82 -12.20 13.03
CA GLU A 313 -6.20 -12.38 12.61
C GLU A 313 -6.30 -12.40 11.08
N ILE A 314 -7.34 -13.07 10.58
CA ILE A 314 -7.67 -13.07 9.16
C ILE A 314 -9.17 -12.94 8.94
N GLN A 315 -9.56 -12.07 7.99
CA GLN A 315 -10.91 -12.02 7.42
C GLN A 315 -10.89 -12.61 6.01
N VAL A 316 -11.80 -13.55 5.77
CA VAL A 316 -11.96 -14.18 4.45
C VAL A 316 -13.34 -13.82 3.89
N PHE A 317 -13.36 -13.11 2.76
CA PHE A 317 -14.56 -12.57 2.13
C PHE A 317 -15.05 -13.50 1.02
N ASP A 318 -16.29 -13.98 1.14
CA ASP A 318 -16.83 -14.93 0.16
C ASP A 318 -17.09 -14.26 -1.20
N GLY A 319 -16.67 -14.94 -2.27
CA GLY A 319 -16.84 -14.50 -3.66
C GLY A 319 -15.96 -13.35 -4.11
N LEU A 320 -15.20 -12.71 -3.21
CA LEU A 320 -14.40 -11.53 -3.54
C LEU A 320 -13.13 -11.92 -4.32
N ARG A 321 -12.81 -11.13 -5.34
CA ARG A 321 -11.64 -11.32 -6.21
C ARG A 321 -10.43 -10.54 -5.68
N HIS A 322 -9.27 -10.75 -6.32
CA HIS A 322 -8.03 -10.04 -6.02
C HIS A 322 -8.14 -8.52 -6.22
N GLY A 323 -7.44 -7.74 -5.37
CA GLY A 323 -7.29 -6.31 -5.58
C GLY A 323 -8.57 -5.52 -5.32
N PHE A 324 -9.28 -5.80 -4.22
CA PHE A 324 -10.52 -5.10 -3.87
C PHE A 324 -10.29 -3.74 -3.17
N GLY A 325 -9.06 -3.35 -2.86
CA GLY A 325 -8.74 -2.07 -2.22
C GLY A 325 -9.51 -1.87 -0.90
N LEU A 326 -10.24 -0.76 -0.77
CA LEU A 326 -11.12 -0.52 0.40
C LEU A 326 -12.34 -1.42 0.45
N GLY A 327 -12.63 -2.16 -0.62
CA GLY A 327 -13.79 -3.07 -0.67
C GLY A 327 -15.14 -2.36 -0.73
N GLU A 328 -15.19 -1.09 -1.10
CA GLU A 328 -16.41 -0.28 -1.19
C GLU A 328 -17.46 -0.95 -2.09
N GLY A 329 -18.71 -1.00 -1.61
CA GLY A 329 -19.81 -1.66 -2.30
C GLY A 329 -19.70 -3.19 -2.40
N THR A 330 -18.78 -3.80 -1.66
CA THR A 330 -18.58 -5.27 -1.64
C THR A 330 -18.78 -5.83 -0.23
N VAL A 331 -18.65 -7.16 -0.11
CA VAL A 331 -18.70 -7.85 1.21
C VAL A 331 -17.52 -7.50 2.12
N ALA A 332 -16.49 -6.81 1.62
CA ALA A 332 -15.33 -6.37 2.38
C ALA A 332 -15.45 -4.91 2.85
N GLU A 333 -16.55 -4.21 2.53
CA GLU A 333 -16.74 -2.83 3.01
C GLU A 333 -16.60 -2.74 4.53
N GLY A 334 -15.78 -1.78 5.00
CA GLY A 334 -15.52 -1.59 6.43
C GLY A 334 -14.37 -2.45 7.01
N TRP A 335 -13.72 -3.30 6.23
CA TRP A 335 -12.59 -4.11 6.73
C TRP A 335 -11.48 -3.26 7.37
N ILE A 336 -11.30 -2.02 6.88
CA ILE A 336 -10.27 -1.11 7.39
C ILE A 336 -10.49 -0.74 8.87
N ASP A 337 -11.75 -0.70 9.35
CA ASP A 337 -12.06 -0.40 10.75
C ASP A 337 -11.61 -1.52 11.68
N GLU A 338 -11.76 -2.77 11.24
CA GLU A 338 -11.26 -3.95 11.98
C GLU A 338 -9.72 -3.97 11.99
N ALA A 339 -9.09 -3.61 10.87
CA ALA A 339 -7.62 -3.52 10.80
C ALA A 339 -7.07 -2.40 11.70
N VAL A 340 -7.72 -1.24 11.76
CA VAL A 340 -7.38 -0.15 12.70
C VAL A 340 -7.54 -0.62 14.14
N SER A 341 -8.67 -1.24 14.47
CA SER A 341 -8.91 -1.79 15.82
C SER A 341 -7.87 -2.85 16.21
N PHE A 342 -7.42 -3.67 15.23
CA PHE A 342 -6.32 -4.61 15.43
C PHE A 342 -5.02 -3.89 15.76
N TRP A 343 -4.66 -2.86 15.00
CA TRP A 343 -3.45 -2.08 15.26
C TRP A 343 -3.52 -1.39 16.63
N GLU A 344 -4.63 -0.71 16.95
CA GLU A 344 -4.82 0.01 18.23
C GLU A 344 -4.62 -0.89 19.46
N ARG A 345 -5.08 -2.13 19.43
CA ARG A 345 -4.91 -3.06 20.57
C ARG A 345 -3.52 -3.66 20.68
N ASN A 346 -2.66 -3.47 19.69
CA ASN A 346 -1.28 -3.94 19.65
C ASN A 346 -0.24 -2.81 19.82
N MET A 347 -0.67 -1.57 20.06
CA MET A 347 0.16 -0.42 20.39
C MET A 347 0.75 -0.46 21.79
#